data_b80c4b357117f329e74c3d70be00e48b
#
_entry.id   b80c4b357117f329e74c3d70be00e48b
#
_cell.length_a   1.000
_cell.length_b   1.000
_cell.length_c   1.000
_cell.angle_alpha   90.00
_cell.angle_beta   90.00
_cell.angle_gamma   90.00
#
_symmetry.space_group_name_H-M   'P 1'
#
loop_
_entity.id
_entity.type
_entity.pdbx_description
1 polymer ?
#
loop_
_entity_poly.entity_id
_entity_poly.type
_entity_poly.pdbx_seq_one_letter_code
_entity_poly.pdbx_strand_id
1 'polypeptide(L)'
;VIELRRREEKPPLEDEARFLKSWVERPLVTGAVSPSGRMLARTMASYVDPHLDGPVIELGPGTGPVTEAIIRRGVAPERLILVEFNPDFCKLLRRRFPAATVVEGDAYGLAETLGDSAARPAAAVVSSLPLFTKPLPMRLALLNDAFDLMRSGAPFVQFTYAVVPPIPKDAAHYSATASNRVWWNLPPARVWVYRARRA
;
A
#
# COMPACT_ATOMS: atom_id res chain seq x y z
N VAL A 1 -0.17 -46.43 25.16
CA VAL A 1 -0.42 -45.79 23.85
C VAL A 1 -0.78 -44.34 24.12
N ILE A 2 0.19 -43.43 23.92
CA ILE A 2 0.00 -41.99 24.13
C ILE A 2 -0.32 -41.40 22.76
N GLU A 3 -1.56 -40.98 22.59
CA GLU A 3 -2.08 -40.32 21.39
C GLU A 3 -1.65 -38.85 21.42
N LEU A 4 -0.57 -38.53 20.68
CA LEU A 4 -0.12 -37.16 20.45
C LEU A 4 -1.14 -36.44 19.54
N ARG A 5 -2.05 -35.67 20.15
CA ARG A 5 -2.87 -34.71 19.40
C ARG A 5 -1.93 -33.72 18.68
N ARG A 6 -1.82 -33.83 17.36
CA ARG A 6 -1.24 -32.77 16.53
C ARG A 6 -2.09 -31.52 16.74
N ARG A 7 -1.48 -30.48 17.31
CA ARG A 7 -2.01 -29.12 17.20
C ARG A 7 -1.95 -28.76 15.72
N GLU A 8 -3.10 -28.57 15.10
CA GLU A 8 -3.19 -27.89 13.81
C GLU A 8 -2.70 -26.47 14.03
N GLU A 9 -1.47 -26.20 13.63
CA GLU A 9 -0.96 -24.83 13.52
C GLU A 9 -1.75 -24.15 12.40
N LYS A 10 -2.65 -23.25 12.78
CA LYS A 10 -3.35 -22.36 11.81
C LYS A 10 -2.32 -21.63 10.98
N PRO A 11 -2.51 -21.52 9.65
CA PRO A 11 -1.54 -20.84 8.81
C PRO A 11 -1.40 -19.36 9.25
N PRO A 12 -0.17 -18.83 9.32
CA PRO A 12 0.13 -17.46 9.81
C PRO A 12 -0.60 -16.34 9.05
N LEU A 13 -1.18 -16.64 7.89
CA LEU A 13 -1.93 -15.71 7.04
C LEU A 13 -3.31 -15.33 7.59
N GLU A 14 -3.97 -16.21 8.36
CA GLU A 14 -5.28 -15.90 8.97
C GLU A 14 -5.15 -14.89 10.11
N ASP A 15 -4.07 -14.95 10.86
CA ASP A 15 -3.82 -14.04 11.97
C ASP A 15 -3.45 -12.64 11.45
N GLU A 16 -2.73 -12.55 10.33
CA GLU A 16 -2.42 -11.27 9.68
C GLU A 16 -3.69 -10.59 9.12
N ALA A 17 -4.55 -11.34 8.45
CA ALA A 17 -5.81 -10.83 7.93
C ALA A 17 -6.73 -10.34 9.07
N ARG A 18 -6.78 -11.07 10.19
CA ARG A 18 -7.55 -10.71 11.38
C ARG A 18 -6.98 -9.46 12.07
N PHE A 19 -5.65 -9.37 12.17
CA PHE A 19 -4.96 -8.21 12.74
C PHE A 19 -5.19 -6.95 11.90
N LEU A 20 -5.02 -7.05 10.57
CA LEU A 20 -5.27 -5.96 9.64
C LEU A 20 -6.72 -5.50 9.65
N LYS A 21 -7.67 -6.44 9.73
CA LYS A 21 -9.09 -6.12 9.87
C LYS A 21 -9.35 -5.37 11.17
N SER A 22 -8.79 -5.80 12.30
CA SER A 22 -8.93 -5.11 13.59
C SER A 22 -8.28 -3.72 13.59
N TRP A 23 -7.20 -3.54 12.84
CA TRP A 23 -6.50 -2.27 12.72
C TRP A 23 -7.25 -1.28 11.83
N VAL A 24 -7.85 -1.76 10.73
CA VAL A 24 -8.76 -0.97 9.86
C VAL A 24 -10.07 -0.62 10.59
N GLU A 25 -10.58 -1.51 11.44
CA GLU A 25 -11.82 -1.29 12.19
C GLU A 25 -11.66 -0.40 13.43
N ARG A 26 -10.42 -0.15 13.92
CA ARG A 26 -10.14 0.66 15.13
C ARG A 26 -9.13 1.79 14.93
N PRO A 27 -9.15 2.56 13.84
CA PRO A 27 -8.20 3.67 13.65
C PRO A 27 -8.45 4.85 14.59
N LEU A 28 -9.64 4.93 15.19
CA LEU A 28 -10.07 6.06 16.03
C LEU A 28 -9.67 5.93 17.51
N VAL A 29 -9.19 4.77 17.96
CA VAL A 29 -8.85 4.56 19.39
C VAL A 29 -7.42 5.01 19.71
N THR A 30 -6.56 5.13 18.71
CA THR A 30 -5.20 5.66 18.87
C THR A 30 -5.04 6.94 18.06
N GLY A 31 -5.59 8.03 18.59
CA GLY A 31 -5.48 9.39 17.99
C GLY A 31 -4.07 9.96 17.86
N ALA A 32 -3.05 9.13 18.05
CA ALA A 32 -1.67 9.43 17.74
C ALA A 32 -1.14 8.34 16.81
N VAL A 33 -0.70 8.73 15.62
CA VAL A 33 0.11 7.85 14.76
C VAL A 33 1.28 7.33 15.59
N SER A 34 1.25 6.04 15.96
CA SER A 34 2.32 5.41 16.73
C SER A 34 3.68 5.73 16.09
N PRO A 35 4.75 5.98 16.88
CA PRO A 35 6.11 6.14 16.35
C PRO A 35 6.49 5.04 15.35
N SER A 36 6.04 3.81 15.60
CA SER A 36 6.20 2.65 14.72
C SER A 36 5.55 2.86 13.35
N GLY A 37 4.30 3.31 13.27
CA GLY A 37 3.63 3.61 12.01
C GLY A 37 4.33 4.68 11.19
N ARG A 38 4.95 5.68 11.84
CA ARG A 38 5.73 6.72 11.17
C ARG A 38 7.00 6.19 10.48
N MET A 39 7.67 5.22 11.10
CA MET A 39 8.86 4.60 10.48
C MET A 39 8.50 3.80 9.23
N LEU A 40 7.41 3.03 9.28
CA LEU A 40 6.92 2.31 8.12
C LEU A 40 6.52 3.27 6.98
N ALA A 41 5.75 4.30 7.31
CA ALA A 41 5.34 5.32 6.35
C ALA A 41 6.54 6.01 5.67
N ARG A 42 7.58 6.38 6.44
CA ARG A 42 8.83 6.93 5.90
C ARG A 42 9.56 5.94 5.00
N THR A 43 9.61 4.66 5.38
CA THR A 43 10.24 3.62 4.56
C THR A 43 9.49 3.45 3.24
N MET A 44 8.16 3.45 3.25
CA MET A 44 7.37 3.40 2.01
C MET A 44 7.61 4.63 1.14
N ALA A 45 7.54 5.83 1.72
CA ALA A 45 7.76 7.09 1.01
C ALA A 45 9.19 7.21 0.43
N SER A 46 10.20 6.56 1.03
CA SER A 46 11.60 6.64 0.55
C SER A 46 11.79 6.06 -0.86
N TYR A 47 10.88 5.22 -1.33
CA TYR A 47 10.90 4.65 -2.68
C TYR A 47 10.23 5.54 -3.73
N VAL A 48 9.60 6.64 -3.31
CA VAL A 48 9.01 7.63 -4.21
C VAL A 48 10.06 8.68 -4.55
N ASP A 49 10.33 8.88 -5.83
CA ASP A 49 11.17 9.98 -6.29
C ASP A 49 10.33 11.26 -6.43
N PRO A 50 10.58 12.30 -5.61
CA PRO A 50 9.82 13.54 -5.66
C PRO A 50 10.05 14.35 -6.94
N HIS A 51 11.17 14.12 -7.64
CA HIS A 51 11.54 14.83 -8.86
C HIS A 51 11.02 14.17 -10.13
N LEU A 52 10.58 12.91 -10.04
CA LEU A 52 9.98 12.22 -11.18
C LEU A 52 8.60 12.82 -11.47
N ASP A 53 8.43 13.34 -12.67
CA ASP A 53 7.17 13.96 -13.10
C ASP A 53 6.01 12.97 -13.20
N GLY A 54 4.78 13.43 -12.94
CA GLY A 54 3.55 12.64 -12.92
C GLY A 54 2.91 12.55 -11.54
N PRO A 55 1.68 12.05 -11.45
CA PRO A 55 1.00 11.83 -10.17
C PRO A 55 1.66 10.72 -9.35
N VAL A 56 1.47 10.77 -8.04
CA VAL A 56 1.75 9.68 -7.11
C VAL A 56 0.40 9.19 -6.59
N ILE A 57 0.08 7.93 -6.86
CA ILE A 57 -1.20 7.33 -6.48
C ILE A 57 -1.00 6.56 -5.17
N GLU A 58 -1.82 6.84 -4.16
CA GLU A 58 -1.84 6.10 -2.90
C GLU A 58 -3.14 5.31 -2.77
N LEU A 59 -3.03 4.01 -2.52
CA LEU A 59 -4.15 3.08 -2.37
C LEU A 59 -4.37 2.75 -0.90
N GLY A 60 -5.57 3.05 -0.39
CA GLY A 60 -5.95 2.82 0.99
C GLY A 60 -5.19 3.70 1.99
N PRO A 61 -5.14 5.03 1.83
CA PRO A 61 -4.43 5.94 2.72
C PRO A 61 -4.97 5.94 4.17
N GLY A 62 -6.22 5.56 4.37
CA GLY A 62 -6.87 5.55 5.68
C GLY A 62 -6.84 6.93 6.34
N THR A 63 -6.12 7.07 7.46
CA THR A 63 -5.94 8.35 8.13
C THR A 63 -4.81 9.22 7.55
N GLY A 64 -4.07 8.74 6.54
CA GLY A 64 -3.06 9.49 5.79
C GLY A 64 -1.64 9.57 6.35
N PRO A 65 -1.14 8.59 7.11
CA PRO A 65 0.25 8.65 7.61
C PRO A 65 1.29 8.49 6.50
N VAL A 66 0.99 7.68 5.48
CA VAL A 66 1.88 7.50 4.32
C VAL A 66 1.78 8.69 3.40
N THR A 67 0.58 9.26 3.19
CA THR A 67 0.35 10.53 2.49
C THR A 67 1.25 11.64 3.06
N GLU A 68 1.24 11.81 4.39
CA GLU A 68 2.07 12.80 5.08
C GLU A 68 3.57 12.54 4.87
N ALA A 69 3.99 11.28 4.88
CA ALA A 69 5.39 10.91 4.66
C ALA A 69 5.84 11.19 3.20
N ILE A 70 4.97 10.97 2.22
CA ILE A 70 5.22 11.27 0.80
C ILE A 70 5.37 12.78 0.60
N ILE A 71 4.50 13.59 1.21
CA ILE A 71 4.60 15.06 1.17
C ILE A 71 5.92 15.53 1.82
N ARG A 72 6.26 14.99 2.98
CA ARG A 72 7.55 15.29 3.66
C ARG A 72 8.78 14.84 2.85
N ARG A 73 8.62 13.89 1.96
CA ARG A 73 9.66 13.45 1.03
C ARG A 73 9.93 14.48 -0.08
N GLY A 74 9.01 15.46 -0.27
CA GLY A 74 9.12 16.52 -1.25
C GLY A 74 8.17 16.40 -2.44
N VAL A 75 7.22 15.44 -2.40
CA VAL A 75 6.15 15.39 -3.41
C VAL A 75 5.14 16.50 -3.14
N ALA A 76 4.88 17.34 -4.14
CA ALA A 76 3.86 18.37 -4.03
C ALA A 76 2.46 17.75 -3.83
N PRO A 77 1.67 18.24 -2.86
CA PRO A 77 0.36 17.66 -2.55
C PRO A 77 -0.61 17.57 -3.75
N GLU A 78 -0.51 18.52 -4.68
CA GLU A 78 -1.33 18.59 -5.91
C GLU A 78 -1.08 17.42 -6.86
N ARG A 79 0.05 16.72 -6.68
CA ARG A 79 0.40 15.52 -7.45
C ARG A 79 -0.14 14.24 -6.84
N LEU A 80 -0.73 14.30 -5.64
CA LEU A 80 -1.25 13.13 -4.96
C LEU A 80 -2.66 12.80 -5.40
N ILE A 81 -2.88 11.52 -5.72
CA ILE A 81 -4.21 10.94 -5.96
C ILE A 81 -4.41 9.86 -4.90
N LEU A 82 -5.36 10.07 -4.00
CA LEU A 82 -5.64 9.22 -2.85
C LEU A 82 -6.90 8.41 -3.12
N VAL A 83 -6.76 7.10 -3.34
CA VAL A 83 -7.90 6.18 -3.57
C VAL A 83 -8.28 5.53 -2.26
N GLU A 84 -9.47 5.84 -1.75
CA GLU A 84 -9.97 5.35 -0.47
C GLU A 84 -11.41 4.87 -0.60
N PHE A 85 -11.70 3.70 -0.05
CA PHE A 85 -13.04 3.10 -0.12
C PHE A 85 -13.99 3.65 0.95
N ASN A 86 -13.45 4.01 2.13
CA ASN A 86 -14.27 4.46 3.26
C ASN A 86 -14.63 5.95 3.15
N PRO A 87 -15.93 6.32 3.06
CA PRO A 87 -16.36 7.72 2.91
C PRO A 87 -15.90 8.63 4.05
N ASP A 88 -15.80 8.13 5.27
CA ASP A 88 -15.38 8.94 6.43
C ASP A 88 -13.88 9.25 6.38
N PHE A 89 -13.07 8.30 5.91
CA PHE A 89 -11.66 8.56 5.62
C PHE A 89 -11.51 9.51 4.43
N CYS A 90 -12.32 9.40 3.39
CA CYS A 90 -12.32 10.36 2.28
C CYS A 90 -12.59 11.79 2.78
N LYS A 91 -13.58 12.00 3.65
CA LYS A 91 -13.86 13.30 4.29
C LYS A 91 -12.67 13.79 5.13
N LEU A 92 -12.04 12.89 5.90
CA LEU A 92 -10.87 13.21 6.69
C LEU A 92 -9.69 13.63 5.82
N LEU A 93 -9.39 12.88 4.75
CA LEU A 93 -8.29 13.14 3.83
C LEU A 93 -8.46 14.47 3.10
N ARG A 94 -9.67 14.79 2.60
CA ARG A 94 -9.97 16.09 1.97
C ARG A 94 -9.71 17.27 2.92
N ARG A 95 -9.97 17.09 4.22
CA ARG A 95 -9.66 18.13 5.24
C ARG A 95 -8.17 18.21 5.56
N ARG A 96 -7.47 17.07 5.65
CA ARG A 96 -6.05 17.02 6.01
C ARG A 96 -5.13 17.44 4.86
N PHE A 97 -5.52 17.09 3.63
CA PHE A 97 -4.71 17.28 2.43
C PHE A 97 -5.55 17.95 1.34
N PRO A 98 -5.96 19.22 1.54
CA PRO A 98 -6.94 19.88 0.65
C PRO A 98 -6.44 20.09 -0.78
N ALA A 99 -5.12 20.04 -1.01
CA ALA A 99 -4.54 20.15 -2.34
C ALA A 99 -4.39 18.80 -3.07
N ALA A 100 -4.58 17.67 -2.37
CA ALA A 100 -4.56 16.34 -2.98
C ALA A 100 -5.92 15.98 -3.57
N THR A 101 -5.93 15.21 -4.66
CA THR A 101 -7.15 14.63 -5.22
C THR A 101 -7.56 13.40 -4.42
N VAL A 102 -8.74 13.40 -3.81
CA VAL A 102 -9.30 12.25 -3.07
C VAL A 102 -10.40 11.62 -3.88
N VAL A 103 -10.15 10.39 -4.36
CA VAL A 103 -11.09 9.56 -5.13
C VAL A 103 -11.70 8.52 -4.18
N GLU A 104 -13.02 8.55 -4.04
CA GLU A 104 -13.77 7.54 -3.29
C GLU A 104 -14.08 6.36 -4.21
N GLY A 105 -13.53 5.17 -3.91
CA GLY A 105 -13.74 4.00 -4.76
C GLY A 105 -12.90 2.79 -4.37
N ASP A 106 -13.10 1.69 -5.11
CA ASP A 106 -12.39 0.43 -4.89
C ASP A 106 -11.06 0.42 -5.66
N ALA A 107 -9.96 0.29 -4.92
CA ALA A 107 -8.63 0.18 -5.50
C ALA A 107 -8.42 -1.12 -6.32
N TYR A 108 -9.25 -2.15 -6.15
CA TYR A 108 -9.19 -3.37 -6.96
C TYR A 108 -9.88 -3.24 -8.32
N GLY A 109 -10.60 -2.13 -8.58
CA GLY A 109 -11.04 -1.69 -9.88
C GLY A 109 -10.36 -0.38 -10.27
N LEU A 110 -9.03 -0.33 -10.20
CA LEU A 110 -8.25 0.90 -10.20
C LEU A 110 -8.47 1.77 -11.44
N ALA A 111 -8.50 1.17 -12.62
CA ALA A 111 -8.70 1.91 -13.88
C ALA A 111 -10.07 2.59 -13.93
N GLU A 112 -11.13 1.89 -13.52
CA GLU A 112 -12.50 2.42 -13.47
C GLU A 112 -12.63 3.50 -12.38
N THR A 113 -12.07 3.24 -11.20
CA THR A 113 -12.12 4.16 -10.05
C THR A 113 -11.42 5.49 -10.37
N LEU A 114 -10.29 5.46 -11.05
CA LEU A 114 -9.53 6.66 -11.36
C LEU A 114 -10.10 7.43 -12.56
N GLY A 115 -10.65 6.73 -13.55
CA GLY A 115 -11.13 7.38 -14.77
C GLY A 115 -10.12 8.40 -15.31
N ASP A 116 -10.59 9.62 -15.58
CA ASP A 116 -9.77 10.72 -16.12
C ASP A 116 -8.76 11.29 -15.07
N SER A 117 -8.89 10.94 -13.79
CA SER A 117 -7.98 11.44 -12.74
C SER A 117 -6.54 10.97 -12.92
N ALA A 118 -6.31 9.92 -13.69
CA ALA A 118 -4.98 9.39 -14.03
C ALA A 118 -4.57 9.68 -15.48
N ALA A 119 -4.91 10.85 -16.02
CA ALA A 119 -4.62 11.23 -17.40
C ALA A 119 -3.13 11.25 -17.78
N ARG A 120 -2.21 11.23 -16.81
CA ARG A 120 -0.75 11.21 -16.99
C ARG A 120 -0.14 9.98 -16.34
N PRO A 121 0.92 9.37 -16.92
CA PRO A 121 1.59 8.23 -16.30
C PRO A 121 2.10 8.54 -14.90
N ALA A 122 1.74 7.70 -13.93
CA ALA A 122 2.10 7.90 -12.52
C ALA A 122 3.60 7.70 -12.27
N ALA A 123 4.17 8.52 -11.40
CA ALA A 123 5.55 8.42 -10.93
C ALA A 123 5.74 7.29 -9.91
N ALA A 124 4.69 6.90 -9.19
CA ALA A 124 4.67 5.77 -8.28
C ALA A 124 3.23 5.39 -7.92
N VAL A 125 3.03 4.14 -7.53
CA VAL A 125 1.85 3.69 -6.78
C VAL A 125 2.30 3.19 -5.41
N VAL A 126 1.69 3.70 -4.33
CA VAL A 126 2.00 3.32 -2.96
C VAL A 126 0.75 2.70 -2.33
N SER A 127 0.82 1.45 -1.91
CA SER A 127 -0.34 0.69 -1.46
C SER A 127 -0.25 0.32 0.03
N SER A 128 -1.28 0.67 0.77
CA SER A 128 -1.49 0.26 2.16
C SER A 128 -2.61 -0.79 2.29
N LEU A 129 -3.01 -1.40 1.18
CA LEU A 129 -4.07 -2.40 1.14
C LEU A 129 -3.64 -3.71 1.82
N PRO A 130 -4.57 -4.40 2.51
CA PRO A 130 -4.33 -5.69 3.13
C PRO A 130 -4.35 -6.82 2.07
N LEU A 131 -3.33 -6.90 1.20
CA LEU A 131 -3.34 -7.77 0.02
C LEU A 131 -3.57 -9.25 0.34
N PHE A 132 -3.09 -9.75 1.50
CA PHE A 132 -3.30 -11.15 1.88
C PHE A 132 -4.77 -11.51 2.17
N THR A 133 -5.65 -10.54 2.33
CA THR A 133 -7.10 -10.77 2.44
C THR A 133 -7.76 -11.12 1.10
N LYS A 134 -7.03 -10.95 -0.02
CA LYS A 134 -7.52 -11.21 -1.37
C LYS A 134 -6.80 -12.40 -2.01
N PRO A 135 -7.49 -13.17 -2.88
CA PRO A 135 -6.87 -14.23 -3.65
C PRO A 135 -5.72 -13.72 -4.53
N LEU A 136 -4.74 -14.59 -4.81
CA LEU A 136 -3.57 -14.22 -5.62
C LEU A 136 -3.93 -13.62 -6.99
N PRO A 137 -4.91 -14.14 -7.75
CA PRO A 137 -5.29 -13.52 -9.01
C PRO A 137 -5.70 -12.05 -8.89
N MET A 138 -6.44 -11.68 -7.84
CA MET A 138 -6.82 -10.27 -7.62
C MET A 138 -5.62 -9.39 -7.26
N ARG A 139 -4.64 -9.92 -6.51
CA ARG A 139 -3.41 -9.19 -6.19
C ARG A 139 -2.54 -8.96 -7.42
N LEU A 140 -2.49 -9.93 -8.32
CA LEU A 140 -1.79 -9.83 -9.60
C LEU A 140 -2.50 -8.85 -10.55
N ALA A 141 -3.83 -8.88 -10.63
CA ALA A 141 -4.61 -7.94 -11.42
C ALA A 141 -4.34 -6.50 -10.95
N LEU A 142 -4.45 -6.23 -9.65
CA LEU A 142 -4.13 -4.91 -9.09
C LEU A 142 -2.70 -4.43 -9.45
N LEU A 143 -1.70 -5.33 -9.39
CA LEU A 143 -0.33 -4.98 -9.76
C LEU A 143 -0.22 -4.63 -11.25
N ASN A 144 -0.88 -5.39 -12.13
CA ASN A 144 -0.87 -5.13 -13.56
C ASN A 144 -1.59 -3.82 -13.90
N ASP A 145 -2.79 -3.59 -13.34
CA ASP A 145 -3.53 -2.33 -13.51
C ASP A 145 -2.68 -1.12 -13.05
N ALA A 146 -1.95 -1.28 -11.92
CA ALA A 146 -1.05 -0.24 -11.47
C ALA A 146 0.12 -0.02 -12.44
N PHE A 147 0.70 -1.07 -13.03
CA PHE A 147 1.77 -0.94 -14.01
C PHE A 147 1.31 -0.23 -15.28
N ASP A 148 0.09 -0.49 -15.73
CA ASP A 148 -0.50 0.15 -16.92
C ASP A 148 -0.68 1.67 -16.70
N LEU A 149 -0.91 2.09 -15.47
CA LEU A 149 -1.05 3.50 -15.09
C LEU A 149 0.30 4.19 -14.81
N MET A 150 1.38 3.43 -14.62
CA MET A 150 2.69 3.98 -14.22
C MET A 150 3.63 4.17 -15.40
N ARG A 151 4.59 5.07 -15.20
CA ARG A 151 5.76 5.15 -16.07
C ARG A 151 6.57 3.85 -16.01
N SER A 152 7.19 3.49 -17.13
CA SER A 152 8.11 2.35 -17.16
C SER A 152 9.18 2.47 -16.07
N GLY A 153 9.33 1.41 -15.26
CA GLY A 153 10.27 1.34 -14.16
C GLY A 153 9.87 2.08 -12.88
N ALA A 154 8.72 2.77 -12.87
CA ALA A 154 8.18 3.38 -11.66
C ALA A 154 7.84 2.30 -10.60
N PRO A 155 7.95 2.61 -9.30
CA PRO A 155 7.75 1.64 -8.25
C PRO A 155 6.27 1.47 -7.87
N PHE A 156 5.81 0.23 -7.77
CA PHE A 156 4.66 -0.13 -6.95
C PHE A 156 5.19 -0.53 -5.56
N VAL A 157 4.82 0.23 -4.53
CA VAL A 157 5.32 0.07 -3.16
C VAL A 157 4.22 -0.52 -2.28
N GLN A 158 4.49 -1.65 -1.64
CA GLN A 158 3.54 -2.35 -0.77
C GLN A 158 4.22 -2.77 0.53
N PHE A 159 3.56 -2.66 1.66
CA PHE A 159 4.06 -3.25 2.90
C PHE A 159 3.31 -4.54 3.28
N THR A 160 3.94 -5.36 4.11
CA THR A 160 3.30 -6.50 4.78
C THR A 160 3.95 -6.77 6.13
N TYR A 161 3.20 -7.36 7.03
CA TYR A 161 3.71 -7.93 8.29
C TYR A 161 4.19 -9.38 8.10
N ALA A 162 3.77 -10.04 7.01
CA ALA A 162 4.20 -11.39 6.70
C ALA A 162 5.69 -11.47 6.36
N VAL A 163 6.25 -12.67 6.52
CA VAL A 163 7.65 -12.98 6.15
C VAL A 163 7.80 -13.13 4.65
N VAL A 164 6.71 -13.48 3.97
CA VAL A 164 6.64 -13.72 2.52
C VAL A 164 6.11 -12.49 1.77
N PRO A 165 6.45 -12.35 0.48
CA PRO A 165 5.91 -11.27 -0.35
C PRO A 165 4.41 -11.44 -0.57
N PRO A 166 3.63 -10.35 -0.56
CA PRO A 166 2.19 -10.41 -0.82
C PRO A 166 1.87 -10.78 -2.28
N ILE A 167 2.79 -10.50 -3.19
CA ILE A 167 2.76 -10.93 -4.60
C ILE A 167 4.07 -11.67 -4.87
N PRO A 168 4.10 -12.82 -5.55
CA PRO A 168 5.30 -13.58 -5.83
C PRO A 168 6.42 -12.73 -6.43
N LYS A 169 7.68 -13.04 -6.11
CA LYS A 169 8.84 -12.26 -6.61
C LYS A 169 9.18 -12.56 -8.05
N ASP A 170 8.97 -13.80 -8.44
CA ASP A 170 9.46 -14.32 -9.69
C ASP A 170 8.34 -14.36 -10.73
N ALA A 171 8.32 -13.35 -11.57
CA ALA A 171 7.52 -13.31 -12.78
C ALA A 171 8.36 -12.76 -13.92
N ALA A 172 8.06 -13.22 -15.13
CA ALA A 172 8.82 -12.82 -16.32
C ALA A 172 8.75 -11.30 -16.59
N HIS A 173 7.61 -10.68 -16.23
CA HIS A 173 7.26 -9.30 -16.60
C HIS A 173 7.52 -8.25 -15.51
N TYR A 174 7.92 -8.63 -14.30
CA TYR A 174 8.31 -7.67 -13.26
C TYR A 174 9.44 -8.18 -12.37
N SER A 175 10.04 -7.27 -11.61
CA SER A 175 10.99 -7.54 -10.54
C SER A 175 10.43 -7.13 -9.18
N ALA A 176 10.81 -7.84 -8.13
CA ALA A 176 10.44 -7.51 -6.76
C ALA A 176 11.68 -7.41 -5.87
N THR A 177 11.80 -6.31 -5.14
CA THR A 177 12.83 -6.11 -4.12
C THR A 177 12.19 -5.84 -2.77
N ALA A 178 12.90 -6.17 -1.69
CA ALA A 178 12.41 -5.96 -0.34
C ALA A 178 13.32 -5.01 0.43
N SER A 179 12.72 -4.16 1.26
CA SER A 179 13.47 -3.38 2.26
C SER A 179 14.07 -4.28 3.35
N ASN A 180 14.95 -3.72 4.15
CA ASN A 180 15.21 -4.27 5.47
C ASN A 180 13.91 -4.29 6.29
N ARG A 181 13.83 -5.18 7.28
CA ARG A 181 12.66 -5.25 8.14
C ARG A 181 12.58 -3.99 9.00
N VAL A 182 11.39 -3.37 9.06
CA VAL A 182 11.13 -2.22 9.91
C VAL A 182 10.79 -2.73 11.31
N TRP A 183 11.82 -2.93 12.14
CA TRP A 183 11.72 -3.51 13.48
C TRP A 183 11.00 -2.61 14.48
N TRP A 184 11.09 -1.28 14.29
CA TRP A 184 10.39 -0.29 15.12
C TRP A 184 8.89 -0.19 14.78
N ASN A 185 8.38 -1.02 13.90
CA ASN A 185 6.96 -1.24 13.70
C ASN A 185 6.52 -2.46 14.49
N LEU A 186 5.40 -2.37 15.19
CA LEU A 186 4.87 -3.46 16.00
C LEU A 186 3.49 -3.90 15.47
N PRO A 187 3.38 -5.10 14.86
CA PRO A 187 4.47 -6.05 14.57
C PRO A 187 5.46 -5.54 13.51
N PRO A 188 6.69 -6.10 13.45
CA PRO A 188 7.68 -5.72 12.45
C PRO A 188 7.17 -5.90 11.02
N ALA A 189 7.31 -4.86 10.19
CA ALA A 189 6.85 -4.86 8.81
C ALA A 189 8.01 -4.93 7.81
N ARG A 190 7.71 -5.25 6.56
CA ARG A 190 8.62 -5.18 5.43
C ARG A 190 7.95 -4.49 4.26
N VAL A 191 8.68 -3.64 3.56
CA VAL A 191 8.23 -2.97 2.35
C VAL A 191 8.75 -3.74 1.13
N TRP A 192 7.86 -4.00 0.18
CA TRP A 192 8.13 -4.64 -1.10
C TRP A 192 7.96 -3.61 -2.20
N VAL A 193 8.88 -3.64 -3.16
CA VAL A 193 8.88 -2.73 -4.30
C VAL A 193 8.89 -3.56 -5.57
N TYR A 194 7.83 -3.43 -6.35
CA TYR A 194 7.65 -4.10 -7.63
C TYR A 194 7.87 -3.09 -8.76
N ARG A 195 8.57 -3.52 -9.82
CA ARG A 195 8.76 -2.72 -11.03
C ARG A 195 8.55 -3.58 -12.25
N ALA A 196 7.80 -3.06 -13.21
CA ALA A 196 7.68 -3.71 -14.51
C ALA A 196 9.06 -3.85 -15.15
N ARG A 197 9.35 -5.02 -15.72
CA ARG A 197 10.55 -5.22 -16.57
C ARG A 197 10.27 -4.57 -17.92
N ARG A 198 11.25 -3.88 -18.43
CA ARG A 198 11.19 -3.44 -19.83
C ARG A 198 11.18 -4.68 -20.73
N ALA A 199 10.21 -4.71 -21.66
CA ALA A 199 10.27 -5.65 -22.78
C ALA A 199 11.46 -5.32 -23.69
#